data_363531005b013bc5fb5d301c7c79a8fe
#
_entry.id   363531005b013bc5fb5d301c7c79a8fe
#
_cell.length_a   1.000
_cell.length_b   1.000
_cell.length_c   1.000
_cell.angle_alpha   90.00
_cell.angle_beta   90.00
_cell.angle_gamma   90.00
#
_symmetry.space_group_name_H-M   'P 1'
#
loop_
_entity.id
_entity.type
_entity.pdbx_description
1 polymer ?
#
loop_
_entity_poly.entity_id
_entity_poly.type
_entity_poly.pdbx_seq_one_letter_code
_entity_poly.pdbx_strand_id
1 'polypeptide(L)'
;FREREQILDIFELVSGQRMMTTYFRPGGVWRDVPVEFEKAVRDFIKIFPKRIDEYEALLTKNPLFIDRMVDIGYLSRDVALQYGVTGPMLRASGVNWDLRKARPYSGYEQYDFHVPTRIEGDTYARYLVRIDELRESLKIVEQALNKLPLGPVRSENRKFVPPPRSEIGVSMESLIHHFKLWTEGFPAPKASIYSAVESPRGELGLMLEGDGGPKPLARRRLATALR
;
A
#
# COMPACT_ATOMS: atom_id res chain seq x y z
N PHE A 1 8.72 -15.98 7.00
CA PHE A 1 8.01 -16.61 5.88
C PHE A 1 6.63 -17.11 6.29
N ARG A 2 6.50 -17.83 7.40
CA ARG A 2 5.22 -18.38 7.86
C ARG A 2 4.11 -17.34 8.02
N GLU A 3 4.39 -16.21 8.62
CA GLU A 3 3.45 -15.11 8.83
C GLU A 3 3.11 -14.41 7.50
N ARG A 4 4.08 -14.33 6.59
CA ARG A 4 3.86 -13.81 5.23
C ARG A 4 2.92 -14.72 4.43
N GLU A 5 3.02 -16.05 4.60
CA GLU A 5 2.08 -16.97 3.94
C GLU A 5 0.63 -16.70 4.37
N GLN A 6 0.38 -16.44 5.66
CA GLN A 6 -0.96 -16.08 6.12
C GLN A 6 -1.51 -14.81 5.44
N ILE A 7 -0.65 -13.80 5.21
CA ILE A 7 -1.05 -12.60 4.46
C ILE A 7 -1.36 -12.95 3.00
N LEU A 8 -0.56 -13.81 2.38
CA LEU A 8 -0.78 -14.25 1.00
C LEU A 8 -2.06 -15.09 0.87
N ASP A 9 -2.38 -15.91 1.86
CA ASP A 9 -3.64 -16.67 1.91
C ASP A 9 -4.85 -15.73 2.00
N ILE A 10 -4.77 -14.64 2.79
CA ILE A 10 -5.80 -13.60 2.83
C ILE A 10 -5.94 -12.91 1.47
N PHE A 11 -4.83 -12.60 0.79
CA PHE A 11 -4.89 -12.02 -0.56
C PHE A 11 -5.53 -12.97 -1.57
N GLU A 12 -5.21 -14.25 -1.52
CA GLU A 12 -5.83 -15.28 -2.36
C GLU A 12 -7.32 -15.40 -2.09
N LEU A 13 -7.74 -15.39 -0.83
CA LEU A 13 -9.13 -15.45 -0.43
C LEU A 13 -9.96 -14.31 -1.04
N VAL A 14 -9.39 -13.09 -1.09
CA VAL A 14 -10.09 -11.89 -1.60
C VAL A 14 -10.01 -11.77 -3.10
N SER A 15 -8.85 -12.02 -3.70
CA SER A 15 -8.57 -11.71 -5.10
C SER A 15 -8.42 -12.94 -6.00
N GLY A 16 -8.25 -14.14 -5.43
CA GLY A 16 -7.90 -15.36 -6.16
C GLY A 16 -6.42 -15.43 -6.54
N GLN A 17 -5.60 -14.48 -6.10
CA GLN A 17 -4.16 -14.42 -6.39
C GLN A 17 -3.38 -14.14 -5.11
N ARG A 18 -2.33 -14.90 -4.87
CA ARG A 18 -1.46 -14.77 -3.68
C ARG A 18 -0.60 -13.51 -3.72
N MET A 19 -0.12 -13.18 -4.90
CA MET A 19 0.72 -12.01 -5.18
C MET A 19 0.14 -11.26 -6.38
N MET A 20 0.57 -10.04 -6.66
CA MET A 20 0.17 -9.26 -7.83
C MET A 20 -1.37 -9.21 -8.03
N THR A 21 -2.08 -8.95 -6.96
CA THR A 21 -3.54 -8.93 -6.95
C THR A 21 -4.08 -7.85 -7.89
N THR A 22 -5.15 -8.15 -8.63
CA THR A 22 -5.89 -7.22 -9.48
C THR A 22 -7.21 -6.81 -8.83
N TYR A 23 -7.23 -6.72 -7.50
CA TYR A 23 -8.43 -6.46 -6.73
C TYR A 23 -8.96 -5.05 -6.92
N PHE A 24 -8.06 -4.05 -6.90
CA PHE A 24 -8.39 -2.65 -7.17
C PHE A 24 -8.54 -2.43 -8.67
N ARG A 25 -9.66 -1.81 -9.07
CA ARG A 25 -9.99 -1.53 -10.48
C ARG A 25 -10.54 -0.12 -10.63
N PRO A 26 -10.44 0.48 -11.82
CA PRO A 26 -11.16 1.73 -12.08
C PRO A 26 -12.63 1.61 -11.68
N GLY A 27 -13.08 2.56 -10.85
CA GLY A 27 -14.44 2.58 -10.33
C GLY A 27 -14.71 1.74 -9.08
N GLY A 28 -13.70 1.12 -8.45
CA GLY A 28 -13.86 0.40 -7.18
C GLY A 28 -13.01 -0.85 -7.04
N VAL A 29 -13.57 -1.91 -6.49
CA VAL A 29 -12.90 -3.21 -6.32
C VAL A 29 -13.59 -4.30 -7.13
N TRP A 30 -12.89 -5.41 -7.34
CA TRP A 30 -13.41 -6.49 -8.18
C TRP A 30 -14.69 -7.12 -7.63
N ARG A 31 -14.74 -7.38 -6.34
CA ARG A 31 -15.89 -7.94 -5.61
C ARG A 31 -15.83 -7.53 -4.15
N ASP A 32 -16.93 -7.73 -3.46
CA ASP A 32 -16.96 -7.58 -2.01
C ASP A 32 -16.11 -8.65 -1.32
N VAL A 33 -15.73 -8.39 -0.09
CA VAL A 33 -14.94 -9.33 0.72
C VAL A 33 -15.79 -10.56 1.08
N PRO A 34 -15.24 -11.77 1.03
CA PRO A 34 -15.95 -12.96 1.45
C PRO A 34 -16.16 -12.99 2.97
N VAL A 35 -17.13 -13.78 3.43
CA VAL A 35 -17.50 -13.86 4.86
C VAL A 35 -16.33 -14.30 5.75
N GLU A 36 -15.46 -15.15 5.22
CA GLU A 36 -14.27 -15.67 5.91
C GLU A 36 -13.17 -14.64 6.11
N PHE A 37 -13.20 -13.53 5.36
CA PHE A 37 -12.15 -12.50 5.37
C PHE A 37 -11.95 -11.88 6.75
N GLU A 38 -13.04 -11.46 7.39
CA GLU A 38 -12.96 -10.83 8.71
C GLU A 38 -12.31 -11.76 9.74
N LYS A 39 -12.71 -13.04 9.74
CA LYS A 39 -12.13 -14.04 10.65
C LYS A 39 -10.64 -14.24 10.37
N ALA A 40 -10.26 -14.41 9.12
CA ALA A 40 -8.86 -14.61 8.74
C ALA A 40 -7.96 -13.44 9.17
N VAL A 41 -8.41 -12.20 8.96
CA VAL A 41 -7.67 -11.00 9.39
C VAL A 41 -7.61 -10.90 10.92
N ARG A 42 -8.70 -11.15 11.64
CA ARG A 42 -8.69 -11.14 13.12
C ARG A 42 -7.78 -12.21 13.71
N ASP A 43 -7.74 -13.39 13.14
CA ASP A 43 -6.86 -14.46 13.57
C ASP A 43 -5.38 -14.09 13.33
N PHE A 44 -5.07 -13.45 12.22
CA PHE A 44 -3.75 -12.89 11.96
C PHE A 44 -3.35 -11.81 12.99
N ILE A 45 -4.23 -10.84 13.26
CA ILE A 45 -3.99 -9.76 14.24
C ILE A 45 -3.69 -10.31 15.63
N LYS A 46 -4.33 -11.38 16.06
CA LYS A 46 -4.09 -12.03 17.38
C LYS A 46 -2.71 -12.67 17.49
N ILE A 47 -2.21 -13.23 16.41
CA ILE A 47 -0.96 -14.02 16.41
C ILE A 47 0.27 -13.11 16.18
N PHE A 48 0.13 -12.12 15.32
CA PHE A 48 1.27 -11.36 14.80
C PHE A 48 2.06 -10.55 15.84
N PRO A 49 1.45 -9.93 16.89
CA PRO A 49 2.23 -9.24 17.95
C PRO A 49 3.26 -10.14 18.62
N LYS A 50 2.87 -11.37 18.95
CA LYS A 50 3.78 -12.35 19.54
C LYS A 50 4.94 -12.72 18.60
N ARG A 51 4.68 -12.71 17.29
CA ARG A 51 5.71 -12.96 16.28
C ARG A 51 6.69 -11.80 16.16
N ILE A 52 6.21 -10.57 16.30
CA ILE A 52 7.11 -9.39 16.36
C ILE A 52 8.02 -9.49 17.60
N ASP A 53 7.47 -9.88 18.75
CA ASP A 53 8.27 -10.09 19.97
C ASP A 53 9.33 -11.19 19.80
N GLU A 54 9.01 -12.28 19.08
CA GLU A 54 9.98 -13.34 18.72
C GLU A 54 11.09 -12.78 17.80
N TYR A 55 10.78 -11.92 16.83
CA TYR A 55 11.79 -11.29 15.97
C TYR A 55 12.72 -10.38 16.76
N GLU A 56 12.17 -9.59 17.69
CA GLU A 56 12.98 -8.75 18.57
C GLU A 56 13.87 -9.58 19.50
N ALA A 57 13.35 -10.64 20.07
CA ALA A 57 14.12 -11.54 20.93
C ALA A 57 15.31 -12.18 20.18
N LEU A 58 15.14 -12.49 18.90
CA LEU A 58 16.18 -13.12 18.08
C LEU A 58 17.23 -12.12 17.57
N LEU A 59 16.83 -10.89 17.23
CA LEU A 59 17.67 -9.96 16.49
C LEU A 59 18.11 -8.74 17.31
N THR A 60 17.17 -8.08 18.00
CA THR A 60 17.40 -6.75 18.60
C THR A 60 18.55 -6.76 19.63
N LYS A 61 18.67 -7.80 20.42
CA LYS A 61 19.72 -7.92 21.45
C LYS A 61 20.84 -8.91 21.07
N ASN A 62 20.85 -9.37 19.84
CA ASN A 62 21.90 -10.28 19.37
C ASN A 62 23.21 -9.51 19.16
N PRO A 63 24.32 -9.85 19.87
CA PRO A 63 25.58 -9.13 19.75
C PRO A 63 26.11 -9.08 18.32
N LEU A 64 26.05 -10.18 17.56
CA LEU A 64 26.49 -10.22 16.17
C LEU A 64 25.67 -9.30 15.27
N PHE A 65 24.37 -9.13 15.56
CA PHE A 65 23.52 -8.23 14.82
C PHE A 65 23.83 -6.77 15.14
N ILE A 66 24.02 -6.48 16.43
CA ILE A 66 24.39 -5.12 16.91
C ILE A 66 25.72 -4.70 16.29
N ASP A 67 26.77 -5.52 16.40
CA ASP A 67 28.10 -5.23 15.87
C ASP A 67 28.11 -4.96 14.36
N ARG A 68 27.16 -5.51 13.62
CA ARG A 68 27.06 -5.35 12.17
C ARG A 68 26.11 -4.24 11.73
N MET A 69 25.34 -3.66 12.63
CA MET A 69 24.27 -2.71 12.26
C MET A 69 24.42 -1.34 12.92
N VAL A 70 24.95 -1.28 14.15
CA VAL A 70 25.17 -0.02 14.86
C VAL A 70 26.32 0.73 14.23
N ASP A 71 26.16 2.02 14.03
CA ASP A 71 27.11 2.94 13.38
C ASP A 71 27.50 2.55 11.94
N ILE A 72 26.83 1.58 11.35
CA ILE A 72 27.07 1.15 9.96
C ILE A 72 26.06 1.79 9.03
N GLY A 73 26.57 2.35 7.90
CA GLY A 73 25.73 2.97 6.86
C GLY A 73 25.04 4.23 7.36
N TYR A 74 25.71 5.03 8.16
CA TYR A 74 25.19 6.29 8.69
C TYR A 74 24.73 7.23 7.58
N LEU A 75 23.53 7.76 7.70
CA LEU A 75 22.94 8.75 6.80
C LEU A 75 22.47 9.94 7.63
N SER A 76 23.14 11.06 7.49
CA SER A 76 22.75 12.28 8.19
C SER A 76 21.43 12.83 7.64
N ARG A 77 20.70 13.57 8.46
CA ARG A 77 19.44 14.24 8.10
C ARG A 77 19.59 15.10 6.86
N ASP A 78 20.64 15.93 6.80
CA ASP A 78 20.83 16.89 5.72
C ASP A 78 21.13 16.21 4.39
N VAL A 79 21.96 15.18 4.41
CA VAL A 79 22.25 14.36 3.23
C VAL A 79 20.99 13.63 2.77
N ALA A 80 20.20 13.04 3.70
CA ALA A 80 18.96 12.38 3.36
C ALA A 80 17.97 13.32 2.65
N LEU A 81 17.84 14.57 3.13
CA LEU A 81 16.98 15.56 2.51
C LEU A 81 17.50 16.01 1.14
N GLN A 82 18.81 16.22 0.98
CA GLN A 82 19.42 16.62 -0.29
C GLN A 82 19.22 15.56 -1.39
N TYR A 83 19.30 14.28 -1.03
CA TYR A 83 19.06 13.17 -1.97
C TYR A 83 17.58 12.80 -2.15
N GLY A 84 16.66 13.50 -1.47
CA GLY A 84 15.23 13.21 -1.56
C GLY A 84 14.86 11.82 -1.01
N VAL A 85 15.59 11.36 0.00
CA VAL A 85 15.30 10.08 0.66
C VAL A 85 13.98 10.17 1.42
N THR A 86 13.17 9.11 1.37
CA THR A 86 11.87 9.01 2.04
C THR A 86 11.73 7.70 2.80
N GLY A 87 10.61 7.54 3.53
CA GLY A 87 10.27 6.31 4.21
C GLY A 87 11.11 6.02 5.46
N PRO A 88 11.26 4.74 5.82
CA PRO A 88 11.99 4.34 7.03
C PRO A 88 13.42 4.84 7.10
N MET A 89 14.07 5.03 5.95
CA MET A 89 15.43 5.57 5.91
C MET A 89 15.49 7.02 6.36
N LEU A 90 14.56 7.85 5.91
CA LEU A 90 14.46 9.25 6.33
C LEU A 90 14.01 9.35 7.79
N ARG A 91 13.06 8.54 8.21
CA ARG A 91 12.58 8.51 9.60
C ARG A 91 13.64 8.05 10.59
N ALA A 92 14.55 7.17 10.17
CA ALA A 92 15.70 6.77 10.98
C ALA A 92 16.74 7.91 11.14
N SER A 93 16.74 8.91 10.27
CA SER A 93 17.61 10.09 10.33
C SER A 93 16.92 11.30 10.99
N GLY A 94 15.86 11.11 11.76
CA GLY A 94 15.23 12.13 12.60
C GLY A 94 14.17 12.99 11.93
N VAL A 95 13.71 12.64 10.74
CA VAL A 95 12.69 13.40 10.03
C VAL A 95 11.33 12.68 10.12
N ASN A 96 10.38 13.31 10.78
CA ASN A 96 9.01 12.81 10.89
C ASN A 96 8.22 13.13 9.61
N TRP A 97 8.44 12.33 8.56
CA TRP A 97 7.75 12.44 7.30
C TRP A 97 7.11 11.11 6.91
N ASP A 98 5.79 11.14 6.75
CA ASP A 98 4.99 10.01 6.27
C ASP A 98 3.83 10.55 5.44
N LEU A 99 3.68 10.10 4.21
CA LEU A 99 2.63 10.56 3.30
C LEU A 99 1.23 10.27 3.84
N ARG A 100 1.07 9.20 4.59
CA ARG A 100 -0.22 8.83 5.21
C ARG A 100 -0.72 9.87 6.22
N LYS A 101 0.19 10.67 6.82
CA LYS A 101 -0.11 11.78 7.73
C LYS A 101 0.02 13.15 7.06
N ALA A 102 1.06 13.35 6.24
CA ALA A 102 1.36 14.65 5.63
C ALA A 102 0.41 14.97 4.44
N ARG A 103 0.02 13.97 3.69
CA ARG A 103 -0.94 14.05 2.56
C ARG A 103 -1.83 12.82 2.56
N PRO A 104 -2.81 12.73 3.47
CA PRO A 104 -3.66 11.56 3.63
C PRO A 104 -4.34 11.17 2.32
N TYR A 105 -4.43 9.87 2.07
CA TYR A 105 -5.09 9.26 0.93
C TYR A 105 -5.82 7.98 1.37
N SER A 106 -6.80 7.53 0.61
CA SER A 106 -7.54 6.27 0.87
C SER A 106 -8.08 6.12 2.29
N GLY A 107 -8.45 7.23 2.95
CA GLY A 107 -9.05 7.20 4.28
C GLY A 107 -8.06 7.15 5.44
N TYR A 108 -6.76 7.32 5.21
CA TYR A 108 -5.75 7.31 6.29
C TYR A 108 -5.97 8.40 7.35
N GLU A 109 -6.65 9.49 7.03
CA GLU A 109 -7.04 10.54 7.97
C GLU A 109 -7.98 10.06 9.09
N GLN A 110 -8.65 8.92 8.88
CA GLN A 110 -9.60 8.33 9.82
C GLN A 110 -8.94 7.39 10.83
N TYR A 111 -7.66 7.04 10.64
CA TYR A 111 -6.95 6.09 11.47
C TYR A 111 -5.98 6.78 12.40
N ASP A 112 -6.00 6.32 13.65
CA ASP A 112 -5.04 6.75 14.65
C ASP A 112 -3.83 5.82 14.67
N PHE A 113 -2.66 6.37 14.35
CA PHE A 113 -1.38 5.68 14.38
C PHE A 113 -0.24 6.68 14.60
N HIS A 114 0.86 6.22 15.14
CA HIS A 114 2.07 7.00 15.34
C HIS A 114 3.05 6.77 14.18
N VAL A 115 3.84 7.80 13.85
CA VAL A 115 4.94 7.69 12.89
C VAL A 115 6.23 7.49 13.66
N PRO A 116 6.81 6.27 13.68
CA PRO A 116 8.03 6.02 14.43
C PRO A 116 9.23 6.71 13.77
N THR A 117 10.05 7.36 14.59
CA THR A 117 11.27 8.06 14.15
C THR A 117 12.44 7.73 15.08
N ARG A 118 13.66 7.74 14.54
CA ARG A 118 14.93 7.61 15.25
C ARG A 118 15.87 8.72 14.77
N ILE A 119 16.93 9.00 15.51
CA ILE A 119 17.88 10.09 15.20
C ILE A 119 19.26 9.57 14.82
N GLU A 120 19.55 8.32 15.08
CA GLU A 120 20.88 7.72 14.92
C GLU A 120 21.30 7.62 13.45
N GLY A 121 20.36 7.47 12.53
CA GLY A 121 20.59 7.47 11.08
C GLY A 121 21.37 6.26 10.54
N ASP A 122 21.61 5.25 11.35
CA ASP A 122 22.36 4.04 10.99
C ASP A 122 21.42 2.89 10.52
N THR A 123 22.00 1.76 10.21
CA THR A 123 21.23 0.58 9.78
C THR A 123 20.40 -0.01 10.91
N TYR A 124 20.89 0.07 12.15
CA TYR A 124 20.16 -0.42 13.32
C TYR A 124 18.91 0.44 13.58
N ALA A 125 19.01 1.76 13.52
CA ALA A 125 17.87 2.66 13.63
C ALA A 125 16.80 2.37 12.56
N ARG A 126 17.21 2.09 11.32
CA ARG A 126 16.27 1.69 10.24
C ARG A 126 15.57 0.38 10.53
N TYR A 127 16.25 -0.57 11.14
CA TYR A 127 15.64 -1.82 11.59
C TYR A 127 14.61 -1.55 12.69
N LEU A 128 14.95 -0.77 13.72
CA LEU A 128 14.04 -0.43 14.81
C LEU A 128 12.78 0.31 14.31
N VAL A 129 12.95 1.29 13.42
CA VAL A 129 11.81 1.98 12.80
C VAL A 129 10.87 0.99 12.11
N ARG A 130 11.40 0.01 11.36
CA ARG A 130 10.56 -1.00 10.69
C ARG A 130 9.82 -1.92 11.67
N ILE A 131 10.43 -2.28 12.79
CA ILE A 131 9.75 -3.08 13.83
C ILE A 131 8.61 -2.28 14.45
N ASP A 132 8.84 -1.01 14.78
CA ASP A 132 7.80 -0.14 15.31
C ASP A 132 6.67 0.07 14.28
N GLU A 133 7.01 0.22 12.99
CA GLU A 133 6.03 0.33 11.91
C GLU A 133 5.17 -0.92 11.72
N LEU A 134 5.70 -2.11 11.98
CA LEU A 134 4.89 -3.33 11.96
C LEU A 134 3.78 -3.28 13.03
N ARG A 135 4.10 -2.79 14.23
CA ARG A 135 3.12 -2.64 15.32
C ARG A 135 2.05 -1.59 14.98
N GLU A 136 2.47 -0.44 14.43
CA GLU A 136 1.53 0.61 14.01
C GLU A 136 0.65 0.14 12.82
N SER A 137 1.22 -0.64 11.89
CA SER A 137 0.46 -1.22 10.79
C SER A 137 -0.65 -2.16 11.27
N LEU A 138 -0.42 -2.94 12.32
CA LEU A 138 -1.46 -3.78 12.92
C LEU A 138 -2.61 -2.95 13.48
N LYS A 139 -2.33 -1.83 14.16
CA LYS A 139 -3.36 -0.92 14.66
C LYS A 139 -4.22 -0.36 13.52
N ILE A 140 -3.59 0.00 12.41
CA ILE A 140 -4.32 0.48 11.21
C ILE A 140 -5.21 -0.61 10.65
N VAL A 141 -4.70 -1.84 10.50
CA VAL A 141 -5.48 -2.98 9.97
C VAL A 141 -6.68 -3.28 10.86
N GLU A 142 -6.51 -3.28 12.19
CA GLU A 142 -7.60 -3.49 13.15
C GLU A 142 -8.66 -2.39 13.04
N GLN A 143 -8.26 -1.12 13.00
CA GLN A 143 -9.17 0.01 12.85
C GLN A 143 -9.91 -0.05 11.50
N ALA A 144 -9.22 -0.39 10.42
CA ALA A 144 -9.80 -0.52 9.08
C ALA A 144 -10.83 -1.64 9.03
N LEU A 145 -10.55 -2.78 9.67
CA LEU A 145 -11.49 -3.89 9.74
C LEU A 145 -12.75 -3.53 10.54
N ASN A 146 -12.59 -2.82 11.66
CA ASN A 146 -13.72 -2.38 12.49
C ASN A 146 -14.56 -1.27 11.84
N LYS A 147 -13.99 -0.53 10.88
CA LYS A 147 -14.66 0.55 10.15
C LYS A 147 -15.02 0.15 8.71
N LEU A 148 -14.97 -1.14 8.38
CA LEU A 148 -15.27 -1.59 7.03
C LEU A 148 -16.72 -1.21 6.65
N PRO A 149 -16.93 -0.34 5.64
CA PRO A 149 -18.28 0.12 5.30
C PRO A 149 -19.05 -0.96 4.56
N LEU A 150 -20.34 -1.03 4.82
CA LEU A 150 -21.28 -1.80 4.02
C LEU A 150 -21.76 -0.95 2.85
N GLY A 151 -21.98 -1.58 1.69
CA GLY A 151 -22.53 -0.87 0.53
C GLY A 151 -21.95 -1.31 -0.81
N PRO A 152 -22.22 -0.54 -1.88
CA PRO A 152 -21.76 -0.88 -3.21
C PRO A 152 -20.23 -0.76 -3.30
N VAL A 153 -19.59 -1.81 -3.77
CA VAL A 153 -18.12 -1.90 -3.92
C VAL A 153 -17.63 -1.40 -5.27
N ARG A 154 -18.55 -1.03 -6.17
CA ARG A 154 -18.27 -0.50 -7.52
C ARG A 154 -19.17 0.67 -7.87
N SER A 155 -18.64 1.58 -8.65
CA SER A 155 -19.41 2.65 -9.28
C SER A 155 -20.37 2.08 -10.32
N GLU A 156 -21.53 2.71 -10.47
CA GLU A 156 -22.52 2.36 -11.51
C GLU A 156 -22.16 2.95 -12.88
N ASN A 157 -21.11 3.78 -12.97
CA ASN A 157 -20.74 4.43 -14.22
C ASN A 157 -20.16 3.44 -15.22
N ARG A 158 -20.95 3.05 -16.21
CA ARG A 158 -20.61 2.09 -17.28
C ARG A 158 -19.47 2.55 -18.19
N LYS A 159 -19.07 3.82 -18.13
CA LYS A 159 -17.90 4.31 -18.88
C LYS A 159 -16.58 3.82 -18.32
N PHE A 160 -16.54 3.45 -17.03
CA PHE A 160 -15.34 2.99 -16.36
C PHE A 160 -15.45 1.55 -15.83
N VAL A 161 -16.68 1.13 -15.51
CA VAL A 161 -16.95 -0.17 -14.91
C VAL A 161 -17.68 -1.06 -15.92
N PRO A 162 -17.16 -2.26 -16.21
CA PRO A 162 -17.84 -3.20 -17.09
C PRO A 162 -19.23 -3.55 -16.56
N PRO A 163 -20.23 -3.71 -17.43
CA PRO A 163 -21.56 -4.16 -17.05
C PRO A 163 -21.53 -5.59 -16.52
N PRO A 164 -22.51 -5.99 -15.70
CA PRO A 164 -22.66 -7.39 -15.27
C PRO A 164 -22.76 -8.33 -16.46
N ARG A 165 -22.17 -9.51 -16.35
CA ARG A 165 -22.17 -10.50 -17.43
C ARG A 165 -23.59 -10.90 -17.87
N SER A 166 -24.54 -10.93 -16.94
CA SER A 166 -25.96 -11.24 -17.22
C SER A 166 -26.64 -10.20 -18.12
N GLU A 167 -26.19 -8.95 -18.12
CA GLU A 167 -26.78 -7.87 -18.94
C GLU A 167 -26.20 -7.85 -20.36
N ILE A 168 -24.99 -8.33 -20.58
CA ILE A 168 -24.30 -8.25 -21.87
C ILE A 168 -25.08 -8.94 -23.01
N GLY A 169 -25.76 -10.05 -22.68
CA GLY A 169 -26.53 -10.82 -23.66
C GLY A 169 -27.94 -10.29 -23.96
N VAL A 170 -28.48 -9.41 -23.12
CA VAL A 170 -29.88 -8.95 -23.19
C VAL A 170 -30.02 -7.44 -23.42
N SER A 171 -28.97 -6.67 -23.18
CA SER A 171 -28.97 -5.20 -23.38
C SER A 171 -27.91 -4.81 -24.40
N MET A 172 -28.36 -4.20 -25.49
CA MET A 172 -27.49 -3.65 -26.53
C MET A 172 -26.52 -2.61 -25.96
N GLU A 173 -27.00 -1.75 -25.05
CA GLU A 173 -26.17 -0.72 -24.42
C GLU A 173 -25.07 -1.33 -23.57
N SER A 174 -25.39 -2.34 -22.77
CA SER A 174 -24.39 -3.07 -21.97
C SER A 174 -23.36 -3.79 -22.85
N LEU A 175 -23.79 -4.36 -23.98
CA LEU A 175 -22.88 -4.96 -24.94
C LEU A 175 -21.90 -3.93 -25.54
N ILE A 176 -22.39 -2.76 -25.94
CA ILE A 176 -21.57 -1.67 -26.49
C ILE A 176 -20.57 -1.17 -25.44
N HIS A 177 -20.99 -0.93 -24.21
CA HIS A 177 -20.10 -0.49 -23.15
C HIS A 177 -19.02 -1.52 -22.84
N HIS A 178 -19.39 -2.81 -22.77
CA HIS A 178 -18.42 -3.88 -22.59
C HIS A 178 -17.40 -3.91 -23.72
N PHE A 179 -17.86 -3.91 -24.98
CA PHE A 179 -16.97 -3.96 -26.14
C PHE A 179 -16.03 -2.76 -26.19
N LYS A 180 -16.53 -1.54 -26.01
CA LYS A 180 -15.71 -0.33 -26.02
C LYS A 180 -14.66 -0.29 -24.92
N LEU A 181 -15.01 -0.70 -23.70
CA LEU A 181 -14.04 -0.75 -22.59
C LEU A 181 -12.87 -1.71 -22.85
N TRP A 182 -13.12 -2.82 -23.55
CA TRP A 182 -12.07 -3.81 -23.83
C TRP A 182 -11.26 -3.50 -25.10
N THR A 183 -11.84 -2.85 -26.09
CA THR A 183 -11.14 -2.54 -27.34
C THR A 183 -10.46 -1.17 -27.32
N GLU A 184 -11.16 -0.13 -26.85
CA GLU A 184 -10.68 1.25 -26.84
C GLU A 184 -10.18 1.70 -25.46
N GLY A 185 -10.79 1.21 -24.38
CA GLY A 185 -10.63 1.73 -23.04
C GLY A 185 -11.49 2.99 -22.82
N PHE A 186 -11.20 3.73 -21.78
CA PHE A 186 -11.88 5.01 -21.48
C PHE A 186 -10.92 6.18 -21.70
N PRO A 187 -11.39 7.30 -22.28
CA PRO A 187 -10.54 8.46 -22.48
C PRO A 187 -10.21 9.15 -21.16
N ALA A 188 -8.94 9.41 -20.93
CA ALA A 188 -8.49 10.21 -19.81
C ALA A 188 -8.45 11.70 -20.21
N PRO A 189 -8.73 12.63 -19.28
CA PRO A 189 -8.63 14.06 -19.61
C PRO A 189 -7.20 14.46 -19.96
N LYS A 190 -7.06 15.52 -20.77
CA LYS A 190 -5.75 16.14 -21.03
C LYS A 190 -5.26 16.79 -19.76
N ALA A 191 -4.34 16.15 -19.08
CA ALA A 191 -3.77 16.63 -17.83
C ALA A 191 -2.45 15.93 -17.52
N SER A 192 -1.62 16.60 -16.73
CA SER A 192 -0.46 16.00 -16.07
C SER A 192 -0.80 15.84 -14.59
N ILE A 193 -0.73 14.62 -14.08
CA ILE A 193 -1.08 14.26 -12.70
C ILE A 193 0.09 13.53 -12.06
N TYR A 194 0.47 13.98 -10.86
CA TYR A 194 1.36 13.25 -9.97
C TYR A 194 0.58 12.71 -8.77
N SER A 195 0.69 11.42 -8.52
CA SER A 195 0.11 10.77 -7.35
C SER A 195 1.17 9.91 -6.67
N ALA A 196 1.24 9.99 -5.35
CA ALA A 196 2.21 9.25 -4.56
C ALA A 196 1.54 8.54 -3.39
N VAL A 197 2.10 7.40 -3.04
CA VAL A 197 1.68 6.59 -1.89
C VAL A 197 2.89 6.23 -1.04
N GLU A 198 2.68 6.04 0.25
CA GLU A 198 3.72 5.51 1.15
C GLU A 198 3.86 4.01 0.91
N SER A 199 5.04 3.61 0.48
CA SER A 199 5.44 2.21 0.31
C SER A 199 6.33 1.79 1.49
N PRO A 200 6.48 0.49 1.80
CA PRO A 200 7.38 0.01 2.85
C PRO A 200 8.85 0.46 2.71
N ARG A 201 9.24 0.90 1.52
CA ARG A 201 10.59 1.43 1.24
C ARG A 201 10.67 2.95 1.23
N GLY A 202 9.53 3.62 1.17
CA GLY A 202 9.42 5.06 1.04
C GLY A 202 8.38 5.46 0.00
N GLU A 203 8.42 6.69 -0.46
CA GLU A 203 7.46 7.22 -1.43
C GLU A 203 7.55 6.47 -2.77
N LEU A 204 6.40 6.01 -3.24
CA LEU A 204 6.21 5.51 -4.60
C LEU A 204 5.29 6.49 -5.34
N GLY A 205 5.85 7.28 -6.22
CA GLY A 205 5.13 8.24 -7.04
C GLY A 205 4.93 7.78 -8.48
N LEU A 206 3.81 8.16 -9.06
CA LEU A 206 3.49 7.96 -10.47
C LEU A 206 3.08 9.28 -11.09
N MET A 207 3.80 9.71 -12.12
CA MET A 207 3.44 10.84 -12.97
C MET A 207 2.84 10.31 -14.26
N LEU A 208 1.66 10.80 -14.61
CA LEU A 208 0.94 10.45 -15.82
C LEU A 208 0.62 11.72 -16.61
N GLU A 209 0.85 11.67 -17.92
CA GLU A 209 0.45 12.70 -18.86
C GLU A 209 -0.57 12.14 -19.83
N GLY A 210 -1.77 12.74 -19.87
CA GLY A 210 -2.86 12.38 -20.75
C GLY A 210 -3.02 13.39 -21.89
N ASP A 211 -3.29 12.90 -23.10
CA ASP A 211 -3.60 13.70 -24.28
C ASP A 211 -5.11 13.77 -24.62
N GLY A 212 -5.92 13.10 -23.81
CA GLY A 212 -7.37 12.94 -24.06
C GLY A 212 -7.71 11.58 -24.65
N GLY A 213 -6.74 10.76 -24.98
CA GLY A 213 -6.92 9.39 -25.46
C GLY A 213 -7.05 8.36 -24.33
N PRO A 214 -7.28 7.08 -24.68
CA PRO A 214 -7.39 6.00 -23.71
C PRO A 214 -6.03 5.51 -23.20
N LYS A 215 -4.94 5.98 -23.76
CA LYS A 215 -3.57 5.63 -23.35
C LYS A 215 -2.84 6.89 -22.86
N PRO A 216 -2.04 6.78 -21.80
CA PRO A 216 -1.23 7.92 -21.39
C PRO A 216 -0.16 8.21 -22.45
N LEU A 217 0.05 9.50 -22.74
CA LEU A 217 1.11 9.99 -23.63
C LEU A 217 2.48 9.67 -23.05
N ALA A 218 2.65 9.94 -21.75
CA ALA A 218 3.87 9.63 -21.01
C ALA A 218 3.53 9.08 -19.62
N ARG A 219 4.38 8.15 -19.15
CA ARG A 219 4.32 7.58 -17.80
C ARG A 219 5.71 7.57 -17.20
N ARG A 220 5.88 8.26 -16.08
CA ARG A 220 7.11 8.23 -15.29
C ARG A 220 6.83 7.69 -13.91
N ARG A 221 7.51 6.62 -13.54
CA ARG A 221 7.51 6.06 -12.19
C ARG A 221 8.67 6.66 -11.40
N LEU A 222 8.36 7.27 -10.27
CA LEU A 222 9.33 7.77 -9.32
C LEU A 222 9.29 6.88 -8.08
N ALA A 223 10.44 6.37 -7.68
CA ALA A 223 10.61 5.67 -6.42
C ALA A 223 11.81 6.31 -5.73
N THR A 224 11.58 6.99 -4.63
CA THR A 224 12.61 7.71 -3.86
C THR A 224 13.26 6.84 -2.80
N ALA A 225 12.99 5.54 -2.82
CA ALA A 225 13.73 4.59 -1.99
C ALA A 225 15.06 4.26 -2.65
N LEU A 226 16.16 4.51 -1.97
CA LEU A 226 17.47 3.95 -2.35
C LEU A 226 17.37 2.41 -2.38
N ARG A 227 17.87 1.82 -3.45
CA ARG A 227 17.97 0.37 -3.58
C ARG A 227 19.05 -0.18 -2.66
#